data_6dc1d36e2c57da31babbc891c69fd753
#
_entry.id   6dc1d36e2c57da31babbc891c69fd753
#
_cell.length_a   1.000
_cell.length_b   1.000
_cell.length_c   1.000
_cell.angle_alpha   90.00
_cell.angle_beta   90.00
_cell.angle_gamma   90.00
#
_symmetry.space_group_name_H-M   'P 1'
#
loop_
_entity.id
_entity.type
_entity.pdbx_description
1 polymer ?
#
loop_
_entity_poly.entity_id
_entity_poly.type
_entity_poly.pdbx_seq_one_letter_code
_entity_poly.pdbx_strand_id
1 'polypeptide(L)'
;MQKIGQTFVEYIMAEDAIKDIPNSNGMRVMEKVPMLETGEACDIVIRDISEPFWQACIDTCETENERYRVCAVGTPGIGKSTNTPFLICMLLKKGKTVVYLVRTEDKEGWYYEFNPNHHDTTIPPSCNIYPESAKKMAIPSLLSPETYYIVDPGKTKDNCDPATTFLPKVII
;
A
#
# COMPACT_ATOMS: atom_id res chain seq x y z
N MET A 1 1.76 14.03 10.35
CA MET A 1 1.31 12.83 9.62
C MET A 1 0.51 13.15 8.36
N GLN A 2 -0.54 13.98 8.41
CA GLN A 2 -1.35 14.27 7.21
C GLN A 2 -0.51 14.76 6.02
N LYS A 3 0.49 15.58 6.27
CA LYS A 3 1.42 16.06 5.23
C LYS A 3 2.25 14.93 4.61
N ILE A 4 2.70 13.94 5.40
CA ILE A 4 3.47 12.79 4.90
C ILE A 4 2.62 11.92 3.98
N GLY A 5 1.39 11.58 4.38
CA GLY A 5 0.50 10.77 3.54
C GLY A 5 0.17 11.45 2.21
N GLN A 6 -0.08 12.75 2.24
CA GLN A 6 -0.33 13.52 1.02
C GLN A 6 0.91 13.59 0.13
N THR A 7 2.08 13.87 0.71
CA THR A 7 3.36 13.87 -0.04
C THR A 7 3.66 12.49 -0.63
N PHE A 8 3.36 11.41 0.11
CA PHE A 8 3.55 10.04 -0.37
C PHE A 8 2.68 9.77 -1.60
N VAL A 9 1.37 10.07 -1.55
CA VAL A 9 0.47 9.78 -2.66
C VAL A 9 0.79 10.61 -3.89
N GLU A 10 1.15 11.89 -3.72
CA GLU A 10 1.62 12.76 -4.80
C GLU A 10 2.88 12.20 -5.46
N TYR A 11 3.83 11.73 -4.64
CA TYR A 11 5.06 11.13 -5.12
C TYR A 11 4.80 9.87 -5.95
N ILE A 12 4.07 8.88 -5.42
CA ILE A 12 3.88 7.60 -6.09
C ILE A 12 2.99 7.69 -7.34
N MET A 13 2.18 8.72 -7.45
CA MET A 13 1.33 8.97 -8.61
C MET A 13 2.01 9.81 -9.70
N ALA A 14 3.19 10.37 -9.43
CA ALA A 14 3.98 11.07 -10.44
C ALA A 14 4.35 10.13 -11.61
N GLU A 15 4.42 10.66 -12.82
CA GLU A 15 4.75 9.89 -14.02
C GLU A 15 6.15 9.28 -13.94
N ASP A 16 7.10 10.00 -13.34
CA ASP A 16 8.50 9.62 -13.19
C ASP A 16 8.84 8.97 -11.84
N ALA A 17 7.82 8.55 -11.07
CA ALA A 17 8.03 7.91 -9.78
C ALA A 17 8.87 6.62 -9.87
N ILE A 18 8.80 5.93 -10.99
CA ILE A 18 9.54 4.69 -11.26
C ILE A 18 10.49 4.93 -12.43
N LYS A 19 11.78 4.72 -12.19
CA LYS A 19 12.84 4.92 -13.18
C LYS A 19 13.59 3.63 -13.46
N ASP A 20 14.03 3.45 -14.69
CA ASP A 20 14.92 2.34 -15.04
C ASP A 20 16.32 2.59 -14.48
N ILE A 21 16.94 1.54 -13.94
CA ILE A 21 18.35 1.58 -13.54
C ILE A 21 19.19 1.20 -14.76
N PRO A 22 20.06 2.09 -15.28
CA PRO A 22 20.90 1.79 -16.42
C PRO A 22 21.75 0.53 -16.19
N ASN A 23 21.85 -0.32 -17.20
CA ASN A 23 22.67 -1.56 -17.18
C ASN A 23 22.30 -2.60 -16.11
N SER A 24 21.08 -2.57 -15.60
CA SER A 24 20.63 -3.40 -14.47
C SER A 24 19.75 -4.61 -14.85
N ASN A 25 19.71 -5.04 -16.11
CA ASN A 25 18.86 -6.14 -16.57
C ASN A 25 17.38 -5.98 -16.19
N GLY A 26 16.84 -4.77 -16.31
CA GLY A 26 15.41 -4.48 -16.09
C GLY A 26 15.04 -4.13 -14.64
N MET A 27 16.01 -3.95 -13.75
CA MET A 27 15.71 -3.39 -12.42
C MET A 27 15.30 -1.92 -12.53
N ARG A 28 14.35 -1.52 -11.70
CA ARG A 28 13.84 -0.14 -11.60
C ARG A 28 14.01 0.38 -10.18
N VAL A 29 13.91 1.66 -10.01
CA VAL A 29 14.00 2.32 -8.71
C VAL A 29 12.90 3.36 -8.54
N MET A 30 12.40 3.46 -7.31
CA MET A 30 11.67 4.62 -6.81
C MET A 30 12.63 5.36 -5.86
N GLU A 31 13.09 6.55 -6.26
CA GLU A 31 14.09 7.31 -5.51
C GLU A 31 13.42 8.20 -4.46
N LYS A 32 13.97 8.25 -3.26
CA LYS A 32 13.53 9.15 -2.17
C LYS A 32 12.03 9.04 -1.84
N VAL A 33 11.49 7.81 -1.83
CA VAL A 33 10.10 7.56 -1.42
C VAL A 33 9.93 8.01 0.03
N PRO A 34 8.96 8.89 0.33
CA PRO A 34 8.69 9.28 1.71
C PRO A 34 8.04 8.11 2.46
N MET A 35 8.81 7.43 3.31
CA MET A 35 8.31 6.27 4.06
C MET A 35 7.31 6.71 5.13
N LEU A 36 6.15 6.05 5.14
CA LEU A 36 5.05 6.41 6.06
C LEU A 36 5.36 6.04 7.52
N GLU A 37 6.19 5.02 7.72
CA GLU A 37 6.58 4.53 9.04
C GLU A 37 7.55 5.46 9.76
N THR A 38 8.52 6.01 9.05
CA THR A 38 9.61 6.80 9.62
C THR A 38 9.54 8.27 9.25
N GLY A 39 8.85 8.62 8.17
CA GLY A 39 8.87 9.96 7.58
C GLY A 39 10.16 10.29 6.83
N GLU A 40 11.11 9.37 6.78
CA GLU A 40 12.37 9.53 6.06
C GLU A 40 12.23 9.12 4.61
N ALA A 41 13.07 9.67 3.74
CA ALA A 41 13.11 9.29 2.34
C ALA A 41 14.01 8.05 2.14
N CYS A 42 13.52 7.08 1.39
CA CYS A 42 14.23 5.84 1.11
C CYS A 42 14.15 5.50 -0.39
N ASP A 43 15.23 4.99 -0.95
CA ASP A 43 15.24 4.45 -2.30
C ASP A 43 14.74 3.00 -2.28
N ILE A 44 13.79 2.69 -3.16
CA ILE A 44 13.19 1.36 -3.25
C ILE A 44 13.60 0.73 -4.59
N VAL A 45 14.39 -0.33 -4.52
CA VAL A 45 14.74 -1.11 -5.71
C VAL A 45 13.59 -2.06 -6.06
N ILE A 46 13.05 -1.92 -7.25
CA ILE A 46 12.03 -2.80 -7.81
C ILE A 46 12.76 -3.86 -8.64
N ARG A 47 12.79 -5.08 -8.12
CA ARG A 47 13.37 -6.23 -8.81
C ARG A 47 12.45 -6.68 -9.95
N ASP A 48 12.99 -7.38 -10.91
CA ASP A 48 12.24 -8.00 -12.01
C ASP A 48 11.07 -8.87 -11.55
N ILE A 49 11.22 -9.58 -10.43
CA ILE A 49 10.18 -10.41 -9.81
C ILE A 49 9.10 -9.61 -9.07
N SER A 50 9.34 -8.35 -8.69
CA SER A 50 8.44 -7.59 -7.81
C SER A 50 7.07 -7.34 -8.47
N GLU A 51 7.07 -6.93 -9.73
CA GLU A 51 5.81 -6.67 -10.44
C GLU A 51 4.99 -7.95 -10.70
N PRO A 52 5.55 -9.04 -11.26
CA PRO A 52 4.81 -10.29 -11.42
C PRO A 52 4.28 -10.83 -10.09
N PHE A 53 5.03 -10.71 -9.01
CA PHE A 53 4.61 -11.17 -7.69
C PHE A 53 3.38 -10.39 -7.18
N TRP A 54 3.45 -9.06 -7.19
CA TRP A 54 2.33 -8.24 -6.74
C TRP A 54 1.13 -8.33 -7.68
N GLN A 55 1.37 -8.46 -8.98
CA GLN A 55 0.30 -8.68 -9.94
C GLN A 55 -0.45 -9.98 -9.65
N ALA A 56 0.26 -11.08 -9.36
CA ALA A 56 -0.36 -12.34 -8.97
C ALA A 56 -1.20 -12.22 -7.67
N CYS A 57 -0.73 -11.44 -6.69
CA CYS A 57 -1.50 -11.14 -5.49
C CYS A 57 -2.80 -10.38 -5.82
N ILE A 58 -2.71 -9.37 -6.68
CA ILE A 58 -3.86 -8.57 -7.13
C ILE A 58 -4.84 -9.45 -7.91
N ASP A 59 -4.37 -10.22 -8.87
CA ASP A 59 -5.21 -11.11 -9.69
C ASP A 59 -5.93 -12.14 -8.83
N THR A 60 -5.26 -12.70 -7.82
CA THR A 60 -5.88 -13.59 -6.85
C THR A 60 -7.00 -12.92 -6.07
N CYS A 61 -6.81 -11.64 -5.69
CA CYS A 61 -7.87 -10.88 -5.02
C CYS A 61 -9.04 -10.52 -5.95
N GLU A 62 -8.84 -10.51 -7.27
CA GLU A 62 -9.85 -10.14 -8.27
C GLU A 62 -10.56 -11.36 -8.88
N THR A 63 -10.00 -12.58 -8.71
CA THR A 63 -10.57 -13.79 -9.25
C THR A 63 -11.78 -14.22 -8.42
N GLU A 64 -12.97 -14.06 -8.98
CA GLU A 64 -14.27 -14.51 -8.48
C GLU A 64 -14.86 -13.79 -7.25
N ASN A 65 -16.18 -13.85 -7.14
CA ASN A 65 -17.11 -13.20 -6.18
C ASN A 65 -16.86 -13.50 -4.69
N GLU A 66 -15.74 -14.10 -4.30
CA GLU A 66 -15.42 -14.42 -2.93
C GLU A 66 -14.38 -13.44 -2.36
N ARG A 67 -14.44 -13.21 -1.05
CA ARG A 67 -13.58 -12.31 -0.30
C ARG A 67 -12.19 -12.92 -0.15
N TYR A 68 -11.31 -12.69 -1.12
CA TYR A 68 -9.97 -13.22 -1.06
C TYR A 68 -9.05 -12.42 -0.15
N ARG A 69 -8.34 -13.16 0.67
CA ARG A 69 -7.25 -12.66 1.49
C ARG A 69 -5.97 -13.30 1.00
N VAL A 70 -5.03 -12.48 0.59
CA VAL A 70 -3.72 -12.94 0.16
C VAL A 70 -2.71 -12.63 1.27
N CYS A 71 -1.96 -13.65 1.67
CA CYS A 71 -0.85 -13.49 2.59
C CYS A 71 0.47 -13.65 1.82
N ALA A 72 1.22 -12.57 1.70
CA ALA A 72 2.52 -12.55 1.07
C ALA A 72 3.59 -13.08 2.03
N VAL A 73 3.83 -14.38 2.01
CA VAL A 73 4.86 -15.01 2.84
C VAL A 73 6.22 -15.02 2.15
N GLY A 74 7.29 -15.00 2.94
CA GLY A 74 8.66 -15.08 2.42
C GLY A 74 9.68 -14.91 3.53
N THR A 75 10.94 -15.19 3.21
CA THR A 75 12.06 -15.08 4.15
C THR A 75 12.13 -13.66 4.75
N PRO A 76 12.40 -13.52 6.05
CA PRO A 76 12.67 -12.22 6.65
C PRO A 76 13.79 -11.48 5.90
N GLY A 77 13.63 -10.17 5.72
CA GLY A 77 14.61 -9.35 5.01
C GLY A 77 14.54 -9.39 3.48
N ILE A 78 13.62 -10.16 2.88
CA ILE A 78 13.46 -10.18 1.40
C ILE A 78 12.90 -8.85 0.84
N GLY A 79 12.48 -7.93 1.70
CA GLY A 79 12.03 -6.59 1.31
C GLY A 79 10.53 -6.49 1.02
N LYS A 80 9.68 -7.34 1.58
CA LYS A 80 8.22 -7.25 1.42
C LYS A 80 7.69 -5.89 1.84
N SER A 81 7.93 -5.50 3.09
CA SER A 81 7.50 -4.21 3.64
C SER A 81 8.09 -3.03 2.87
N THR A 82 9.39 -3.09 2.55
CA THR A 82 10.06 -2.05 1.75
C THR A 82 9.47 -1.90 0.35
N ASN A 83 8.87 -2.97 -0.20
CA ASN A 83 8.27 -2.97 -1.54
C ASN A 83 6.76 -2.62 -1.52
N THR A 84 6.15 -2.44 -0.35
CA THR A 84 4.74 -2.06 -0.21
C THR A 84 4.37 -0.75 -0.93
N PRO A 85 5.21 0.32 -0.92
CA PRO A 85 4.93 1.52 -1.71
C PRO A 85 4.78 1.25 -3.21
N PHE A 86 5.52 0.30 -3.76
CA PHE A 86 5.37 -0.11 -5.15
C PHE A 86 4.03 -0.82 -5.40
N LEU A 87 3.59 -1.71 -4.50
CA LEU A 87 2.25 -2.32 -4.56
C LEU A 87 1.15 -1.25 -4.52
N ILE A 88 1.26 -0.27 -3.60
CA ILE A 88 0.30 0.83 -3.50
C ILE A 88 0.26 1.63 -4.82
N CYS A 89 1.43 1.94 -5.38
CA CYS A 89 1.54 2.61 -6.69
C CYS A 89 0.81 1.83 -7.78
N MET A 90 1.02 0.51 -7.87
CA MET A 90 0.36 -0.36 -8.87
C MET A 90 -1.17 -0.30 -8.72
N LEU A 91 -1.69 -0.39 -7.51
CA LEU A 91 -3.12 -0.36 -7.22
C LEU A 91 -3.74 1.00 -7.55
N LEU A 92 -3.12 2.09 -7.11
CA LEU A 92 -3.60 3.45 -7.38
C LEU A 92 -3.58 3.77 -8.89
N LYS A 93 -2.56 3.35 -9.62
CA LYS A 93 -2.51 3.49 -11.10
C LYS A 93 -3.58 2.67 -11.81
N LYS A 94 -4.07 1.59 -11.18
CA LYS A 94 -5.23 0.82 -11.65
C LYS A 94 -6.56 1.37 -11.19
N GLY A 95 -6.56 2.44 -10.43
CA GLY A 95 -7.75 3.03 -9.97
C GLY A 95 -8.37 2.47 -8.71
N LYS A 96 -7.65 1.78 -7.99
CA LYS A 96 -8.13 1.16 -6.76
C LYS A 96 -7.90 2.08 -5.57
N THR A 97 -8.92 2.23 -4.74
CA THR A 97 -8.74 2.83 -3.41
C THR A 97 -7.97 1.86 -2.53
N VAL A 98 -6.99 2.39 -1.80
CA VAL A 98 -6.13 1.59 -0.93
C VAL A 98 -6.21 2.13 0.50
N VAL A 99 -6.42 1.24 1.46
CA VAL A 99 -6.25 1.53 2.89
C VAL A 99 -5.04 0.75 3.37
N TYR A 100 -4.02 1.45 3.86
CA TYR A 100 -2.79 0.84 4.37
C TYR A 100 -2.66 1.08 5.87
N LEU A 101 -2.56 0.00 6.64
CA LEU A 101 -2.27 0.07 8.08
C LEU A 101 -0.76 0.08 8.29
N VAL A 102 -0.27 1.20 8.81
CA VAL A 102 1.12 1.41 9.20
C VAL A 102 1.21 1.40 10.72
N ARG A 103 2.18 0.69 11.27
CA ARG A 103 2.52 0.72 12.70
C ARG A 103 3.93 1.22 12.87
N THR A 104 4.07 2.29 13.65
CA THR A 104 5.38 2.82 14.05
C THR A 104 6.01 1.98 15.15
N GLU A 105 7.32 2.19 15.41
CA GLU A 105 8.04 1.50 16.50
C GLU A 105 7.43 1.79 17.89
N ASP A 106 6.80 2.94 18.06
CA ASP A 106 6.09 3.36 19.30
C ASP A 106 4.72 2.68 19.47
N LYS A 107 4.39 1.70 18.64
CA LYS A 107 3.12 0.94 18.65
C LYS A 107 1.86 1.74 18.30
N GLU A 108 1.98 2.99 17.91
CA GLU A 108 0.84 3.72 17.36
C GLU A 108 0.61 3.29 15.91
N GLY A 109 -0.58 2.78 15.63
CA GLY A 109 -1.02 2.43 14.29
C GLY A 109 -1.81 3.57 13.63
N TRP A 110 -1.64 3.68 12.33
CA TRP A 110 -2.33 4.66 11.52
C TRP A 110 -2.84 4.02 10.25
N TYR A 111 -4.09 4.30 9.90
CA TYR A 111 -4.64 3.97 8.60
C TYR A 111 -4.43 5.14 7.66
N TYR A 112 -3.83 4.87 6.52
CA TYR A 112 -3.71 5.78 5.39
C TYR A 112 -4.69 5.32 4.31
N GLU A 113 -5.70 6.14 4.02
CA GLU A 113 -6.66 5.90 2.94
C GLU A 113 -6.25 6.72 1.73
N PHE A 114 -5.85 6.07 0.68
CA PHE A 114 -5.43 6.68 -0.58
C PHE A 114 -6.54 6.55 -1.62
N ASN A 115 -6.97 7.68 -2.17
CA ASN A 115 -8.01 7.75 -3.19
C ASN A 115 -7.39 8.26 -4.50
N PRO A 116 -7.45 7.49 -5.58
CA PRO A 116 -6.81 7.85 -6.86
C PRO A 116 -7.53 8.92 -7.67
N ASN A 117 -8.75 9.30 -7.32
CA ASN A 117 -9.57 10.32 -8.01
C ASN A 117 -9.76 10.10 -9.52
N HIS A 118 -10.17 8.88 -9.91
CA HIS A 118 -10.24 8.45 -11.32
C HIS A 118 -11.23 9.16 -12.22
N HIS A 119 -12.26 9.75 -11.66
CA HIS A 119 -13.34 10.31 -12.46
C HIS A 119 -13.04 11.73 -12.97
N ASP A 120 -12.05 12.37 -12.38
CA ASP A 120 -11.66 13.72 -12.73
C ASP A 120 -10.13 13.90 -12.60
N THR A 121 -9.45 13.90 -13.73
CA THR A 121 -7.99 14.09 -13.78
C THR A 121 -7.56 15.48 -13.30
N THR A 122 -8.50 16.41 -13.10
CA THR A 122 -8.23 17.73 -12.53
C THR A 122 -8.13 17.70 -11.01
N ILE A 123 -8.67 16.66 -10.35
CA ILE A 123 -8.60 16.49 -8.91
C ILE A 123 -7.38 15.62 -8.57
N PRO A 124 -6.41 16.16 -7.82
CA PRO A 124 -5.24 15.37 -7.44
C PRO A 124 -5.64 14.19 -6.53
N PRO A 125 -4.85 13.11 -6.52
CA PRO A 125 -5.03 12.02 -5.59
C PRO A 125 -4.98 12.54 -4.15
N SER A 126 -5.76 11.93 -3.26
CA SER A 126 -5.87 12.39 -1.87
C SER A 126 -5.52 11.30 -0.87
N CYS A 127 -5.07 11.73 0.32
CA CYS A 127 -4.80 10.87 1.45
C CYS A 127 -5.55 11.34 2.69
N ASN A 128 -6.37 10.45 3.26
CA ASN A 128 -6.97 10.64 4.57
C ASN A 128 -6.24 9.76 5.59
N ILE A 129 -6.13 10.23 6.84
CA ILE A 129 -5.41 9.52 7.89
C ILE A 129 -6.31 9.36 9.11
N TYR A 130 -6.33 8.13 9.65
CA TYR A 130 -7.10 7.78 10.83
C TYR A 130 -6.21 7.06 11.85
N PRO A 131 -6.31 7.37 13.15
CA PRO A 131 -5.60 6.60 14.17
C PRO A 131 -6.13 5.17 14.24
N GLU A 132 -5.29 4.20 14.59
CA GLU A 132 -5.73 2.79 14.74
C GLU A 132 -6.80 2.63 15.82
N SER A 133 -6.84 3.53 16.80
CA SER A 133 -7.90 3.61 17.81
C SER A 133 -9.26 4.03 17.24
N ALA A 134 -9.30 4.64 16.05
CA ALA A 134 -10.56 4.89 15.35
C ALA A 134 -11.24 3.55 15.06
N LYS A 135 -12.54 3.47 15.30
CA LYS A 135 -13.29 2.28 14.88
C LYS A 135 -13.13 2.14 13.37
N LYS A 136 -12.73 0.96 12.92
CA LYS A 136 -12.55 0.66 11.49
C LYS A 136 -13.79 1.00 10.65
N MET A 137 -15.00 0.93 11.25
CA MET A 137 -16.24 1.41 10.63
C MET A 137 -16.28 2.92 10.33
N ALA A 138 -15.32 3.69 10.90
CA ALA A 138 -15.18 5.12 10.61
C ALA A 138 -14.40 5.40 9.31
N ILE A 139 -13.86 4.36 8.67
CA ILE A 139 -13.16 4.46 7.39
C ILE A 139 -14.11 3.96 6.29
N PRO A 140 -14.75 4.87 5.53
CA PRO A 140 -15.81 4.49 4.59
C PRO A 140 -15.34 3.48 3.54
N SER A 141 -14.12 3.63 3.06
CA SER A 141 -13.56 2.74 2.03
C SER A 141 -13.43 1.29 2.50
N LEU A 142 -13.27 1.02 3.80
CA LEU A 142 -13.24 -0.36 4.32
C LEU A 142 -14.60 -1.06 4.28
N LEU A 143 -15.66 -0.36 3.90
CA LEU A 143 -17.00 -0.92 3.66
C LEU A 143 -17.23 -1.25 2.18
N SER A 144 -16.25 -1.02 1.31
CA SER A 144 -16.35 -1.27 -0.13
C SER A 144 -15.55 -2.52 -0.53
N PRO A 145 -16.13 -3.44 -1.33
CA PRO A 145 -15.42 -4.60 -1.87
C PRO A 145 -14.36 -4.21 -2.93
N GLU A 146 -14.42 -2.99 -3.46
CA GLU A 146 -13.47 -2.48 -4.45
C GLU A 146 -12.19 -1.93 -3.83
N THR A 147 -12.16 -1.76 -2.52
CA THR A 147 -10.99 -1.27 -1.78
C THR A 147 -10.00 -2.39 -1.50
N TYR A 148 -8.72 -2.06 -1.58
CA TYR A 148 -7.63 -2.92 -1.11
C TYR A 148 -7.21 -2.49 0.30
N TYR A 149 -7.23 -3.43 1.23
CA TYR A 149 -6.72 -3.23 2.57
C TYR A 149 -5.37 -3.94 2.71
N ILE A 150 -4.31 -3.17 2.85
CA ILE A 150 -2.94 -3.67 3.01
C ILE A 150 -2.58 -3.61 4.49
N VAL A 151 -2.07 -4.72 5.01
CA VAL A 151 -1.61 -4.84 6.39
C VAL A 151 -0.17 -5.32 6.40
N ASP A 152 0.74 -4.48 6.89
CA ASP A 152 2.07 -4.94 7.26
C ASP A 152 2.06 -5.26 8.77
N PRO A 153 2.15 -6.53 9.18
CA PRO A 153 2.08 -6.90 10.58
C PRO A 153 3.21 -6.34 11.44
N GLY A 154 4.28 -5.85 10.81
CA GLY A 154 5.43 -5.32 11.56
C GLY A 154 6.13 -6.38 12.40
N LYS A 155 6.96 -5.93 13.36
CA LYS A 155 7.73 -6.81 14.26
C LYS A 155 6.95 -7.27 15.50
N THR A 156 5.76 -6.76 15.76
CA THR A 156 4.98 -7.07 16.97
C THR A 156 4.13 -8.31 16.76
N LYS A 157 4.28 -9.27 17.68
CA LYS A 157 3.48 -10.52 17.72
C LYS A 157 2.01 -10.31 18.10
N ASP A 158 1.65 -9.10 18.50
CA ASP A 158 0.34 -8.79 19.05
C ASP A 158 -0.63 -8.45 17.94
N ASN A 159 -1.49 -9.44 17.61
CA ASN A 159 -2.78 -9.31 16.96
C ASN A 159 -2.83 -8.34 15.76
N CYS A 160 -2.16 -8.71 14.67
CA CYS A 160 -2.70 -8.35 13.37
C CYS A 160 -3.99 -9.14 13.18
N ASP A 161 -5.07 -8.64 13.73
CA ASP A 161 -6.40 -9.11 13.36
C ASP A 161 -6.72 -8.52 11.97
N PRO A 162 -6.47 -9.29 10.88
CA PRO A 162 -6.95 -8.90 9.57
C PRO A 162 -8.46 -8.96 9.73
N ALA A 163 -9.05 -7.81 9.87
CA ALA A 163 -10.43 -7.62 10.19
C ALA A 163 -11.32 -8.69 9.55
N THR A 164 -11.80 -9.60 10.36
CA THR A 164 -12.66 -10.72 9.96
C THR A 164 -14.02 -10.26 9.43
N THR A 165 -14.31 -8.97 9.55
CA THR A 165 -15.63 -8.38 9.30
C THR A 165 -15.69 -7.41 8.12
N PHE A 166 -14.62 -7.24 7.32
CA PHE A 166 -14.60 -6.25 6.24
C PHE A 166 -14.84 -6.84 4.86
N LEU A 167 -15.42 -5.99 4.01
CA LEU A 167 -15.70 -6.27 2.60
C LEU A 167 -14.48 -6.12 1.68
N PRO A 168 -13.41 -5.36 2.03
CA PRO A 168 -12.31 -5.10 1.12
C PRO A 168 -11.48 -6.36 0.82
N LYS A 169 -10.78 -6.30 -0.29
CA LYS A 169 -9.72 -7.25 -0.64
C LYS A 169 -8.52 -7.03 0.29
N VAL A 170 -7.98 -8.09 0.87
CA VAL A 170 -6.93 -7.96 1.90
C VAL A 170 -5.62 -8.55 1.41
N ILE A 171 -4.53 -7.77 1.51
CA ILE A 171 -3.15 -8.24 1.28
C ILE A 171 -2.37 -8.04 2.59
N ILE A 172 -1.74 -9.10 3.09
CA ILE A 172 -0.99 -9.15 4.34
C ILE A 172 0.48 -9.44 4.05
#